data_096ab1a502f94e27a17226ec136ead03
#
_entry.id   096ab1a502f94e27a17226ec136ead03
#
_cell.length_a   1.000
_cell.length_b   1.000
_cell.length_c   1.000
_cell.angle_alpha   90.00
_cell.angle_beta   90.00
_cell.angle_gamma   90.00
#
_symmetry.space_group_name_H-M   'P 1'
#
loop_
_entity.id
_entity.type
_entity.pdbx_description
1 polymer ?
#
loop_
_entity_poly.entity_id
_entity_poly.type
_entity_poly.pdbx_seq_one_letter_code
_entity_poly.pdbx_strand_id
1 'polypeptide(L)'
;MQSSIAVCGGDSASWALINASPDILAQLKASPDLQPARAARDTAIVGIVLVDGQIDHTTGLFMLRESTRPLRVWCTDEVCADLMRGNPVFAVLRHYCGIDRRSMSPDGREFSVDGVAGVSFRALAVPSKPAPYSPHREAPVAGDNVALVIRDTTTQRAAVYAPGLGAMQEAVWGAMQEAACVLIDGTFWTDDEMVTLGLSRKHAREIGHLPQSGSGGMLEWLQRLSPGTRRILIHVNNTNPILDEDSRERAELTRRGIEVAWDGMEIAL
;
A
#
# COMPACT_ATOMS: atom_id res chain seq x y z
N MET A 1 5.62 -2.40 -11.08
CA MET A 1 5.70 -1.32 -10.07
C MET A 1 5.18 -1.86 -8.76
N GLN A 2 5.90 -1.58 -7.69
CA GLN A 2 5.59 -2.10 -6.35
C GLN A 2 4.63 -1.15 -5.62
N SER A 3 4.14 -1.60 -4.46
CA SER A 3 3.14 -0.88 -3.67
C SER A 3 3.72 -0.03 -2.53
N SER A 4 5.03 -0.02 -2.29
CA SER A 4 5.61 0.71 -1.16
C SER A 4 5.57 2.22 -1.38
N ILE A 5 5.17 2.96 -0.34
CA ILE A 5 5.28 4.42 -0.28
C ILE A 5 5.98 4.83 1.03
N ALA A 6 6.63 5.98 1.03
CA ALA A 6 7.20 6.58 2.23
C ALA A 6 6.47 7.88 2.57
N VAL A 7 6.19 8.10 3.85
CA VAL A 7 5.43 9.25 4.35
C VAL A 7 6.23 9.96 5.43
N CYS A 8 6.39 11.27 5.29
CA CYS A 8 6.99 12.12 6.32
C CYS A 8 6.09 13.32 6.64
N GLY A 9 6.34 13.95 7.76
CA GLY A 9 5.79 15.26 8.08
C GLY A 9 6.63 16.41 7.50
N GLY A 10 6.27 17.64 7.85
CA GLY A 10 6.90 18.84 7.28
C GLY A 10 8.39 19.01 7.56
N ASP A 11 8.97 18.30 8.54
CA ASP A 11 10.40 18.34 8.86
C ASP A 11 11.25 17.39 7.99
N SER A 12 10.61 16.45 7.28
CA SER A 12 11.23 15.44 6.40
C SER A 12 12.37 14.63 7.04
N ALA A 13 12.52 14.68 8.37
CA ALA A 13 13.63 14.06 9.08
C ALA A 13 13.38 12.59 9.40
N SER A 14 12.11 12.20 9.49
CA SER A 14 11.66 10.86 9.88
C SER A 14 10.52 10.39 9.00
N TRP A 15 10.59 9.15 8.56
CA TRP A 15 9.67 8.58 7.58
C TRP A 15 8.99 7.32 8.10
N ALA A 16 7.69 7.19 7.83
CA ALA A 16 6.98 5.93 7.88
C ALA A 16 7.04 5.26 6.51
N LEU A 17 7.49 4.02 6.46
CA LEU A 17 7.41 3.19 5.26
C LEU A 17 6.06 2.44 5.29
N ILE A 18 5.27 2.56 4.22
CA ILE A 18 4.03 1.81 4.06
C ILE A 18 4.30 0.66 3.11
N ASN A 19 4.13 -0.56 3.58
CA ASN A 19 4.59 -1.80 2.97
C ASN A 19 6.12 -1.82 2.73
N ALA A 20 6.68 -3.00 2.59
CA ALA A 20 8.10 -3.22 2.28
C ALA A 20 8.21 -4.19 1.09
N SER A 21 8.27 -3.63 -0.12
CA SER A 21 8.34 -4.40 -1.36
C SER A 21 9.64 -5.18 -1.50
N PRO A 22 9.70 -6.21 -2.35
CA PRO A 22 10.96 -6.90 -2.68
C PRO A 22 12.04 -5.95 -3.21
N ASP A 23 11.65 -4.84 -3.86
CA ASP A 23 12.56 -3.86 -4.49
C ASP A 23 13.08 -2.79 -3.53
N ILE A 24 12.73 -2.89 -2.24
CA ILE A 24 13.02 -1.85 -1.23
C ILE A 24 14.49 -1.38 -1.22
N LEU A 25 15.45 -2.26 -1.48
CA LEU A 25 16.86 -1.87 -1.52
C LEU A 25 17.18 -0.92 -2.68
N ALA A 26 16.59 -1.16 -3.85
CA ALA A 26 16.75 -0.29 -5.01
C ALA A 26 16.07 1.07 -4.74
N GLN A 27 14.88 1.04 -4.17
CA GLN A 27 14.11 2.23 -3.80
C GLN A 27 14.84 3.09 -2.76
N LEU A 28 15.39 2.47 -1.71
CA LEU A 28 16.19 3.18 -0.70
C LEU A 28 17.47 3.80 -1.29
N LYS A 29 18.16 3.08 -2.17
CA LYS A 29 19.37 3.61 -2.84
C LYS A 29 19.05 4.81 -3.73
N ALA A 30 17.88 4.82 -4.36
CA ALA A 30 17.41 5.92 -5.20
C ALA A 30 16.88 7.12 -4.39
N SER A 31 16.65 6.96 -3.08
CA SER A 31 16.01 7.96 -2.21
C SER A 31 16.93 8.34 -1.04
N PRO A 32 17.87 9.29 -1.23
CA PRO A 32 18.83 9.69 -0.19
C PRO A 32 18.19 10.13 1.12
N ASP A 33 17.00 10.73 1.07
CA ASP A 33 16.26 11.19 2.26
C ASP A 33 15.86 10.04 3.19
N LEU A 34 15.71 8.81 2.65
CA LEU A 34 15.43 7.62 3.44
C LEU A 34 16.69 6.98 4.04
N GLN A 35 17.87 7.26 3.46
CA GLN A 35 19.16 6.80 3.92
C GLN A 35 20.18 7.95 3.94
N PRO A 36 20.06 8.91 4.86
CA PRO A 36 20.86 10.14 4.86
C PRO A 36 22.34 9.94 5.22
N ALA A 37 22.75 8.74 5.58
CA ALA A 37 24.14 8.36 5.83
C ALA A 37 24.86 9.22 6.91
N ARG A 38 24.13 9.69 7.92
CA ARG A 38 24.69 10.48 9.05
C ARG A 38 25.59 9.63 9.95
N ALA A 39 25.38 8.31 9.94
CA ALA A 39 26.15 7.32 10.69
C ALA A 39 26.18 5.97 9.93
N ALA A 40 27.00 5.03 10.38
CA ALA A 40 26.98 3.66 9.87
C ALA A 40 25.60 3.02 10.09
N ARG A 41 25.03 2.42 9.05
CA ARG A 41 23.67 1.81 9.06
C ARG A 41 22.57 2.80 9.44
N ASP A 42 22.72 4.06 9.05
CA ASP A 42 21.71 5.09 9.29
C ASP A 42 20.47 4.88 8.40
N THR A 43 19.33 5.22 8.94
CA THR A 43 18.04 5.23 8.22
C THR A 43 17.17 6.33 8.79
N ALA A 44 16.42 6.99 7.93
CA ALA A 44 15.36 7.91 8.32
C ALA A 44 14.02 7.19 8.55
N ILE A 45 13.91 5.90 8.20
CA ILE A 45 12.69 5.10 8.44
C ILE A 45 12.59 4.78 9.92
N VAL A 46 11.58 5.33 10.58
CA VAL A 46 11.33 5.17 12.02
C VAL A 46 10.21 4.18 12.33
N GLY A 47 9.41 3.81 11.33
CA GLY A 47 8.34 2.84 11.47
C GLY A 47 7.88 2.30 10.13
N ILE A 48 7.23 1.14 10.15
CA ILE A 48 6.69 0.45 8.99
C ILE A 48 5.22 0.16 9.25
N VAL A 49 4.35 0.46 8.29
CA VAL A 49 2.92 0.16 8.37
C VAL A 49 2.60 -0.86 7.28
N LEU A 50 2.04 -2.01 7.64
CA LEU A 50 1.65 -3.06 6.71
C LEU A 50 0.14 -3.06 6.53
N VAL A 51 -0.32 -2.99 5.29
CA VAL A 51 -1.75 -2.98 4.98
C VAL A 51 -2.34 -4.39 4.84
N ASP A 52 -1.51 -5.38 4.63
CA ASP A 52 -1.85 -6.81 4.55
C ASP A 52 -0.60 -7.67 4.73
N GLY A 53 -0.76 -9.00 4.60
CA GLY A 53 0.32 -9.97 4.71
C GLY A 53 0.92 -10.42 3.38
N GLN A 54 0.60 -9.83 2.24
CA GLN A 54 1.07 -10.29 0.93
C GLN A 54 2.59 -10.28 0.82
N ILE A 55 3.14 -11.23 0.05
CA ILE A 55 4.60 -11.40 -0.08
C ILE A 55 5.25 -10.15 -0.67
N ASP A 56 4.65 -9.57 -1.68
CA ASP A 56 5.15 -8.35 -2.34
C ASP A 56 5.01 -7.08 -1.46
N HIS A 57 4.28 -7.16 -0.36
CA HIS A 57 4.17 -6.09 0.63
C HIS A 57 5.09 -6.29 1.85
N THR A 58 5.65 -7.48 2.05
CA THR A 58 6.32 -7.85 3.30
C THR A 58 7.74 -8.39 3.12
N THR A 59 8.10 -8.89 1.93
CA THR A 59 9.43 -9.50 1.68
C THR A 59 10.59 -8.54 1.94
N GLY A 60 10.40 -7.26 1.66
CA GLY A 60 11.39 -6.22 1.91
C GLY A 60 11.81 -6.06 3.37
N LEU A 61 11.02 -6.56 4.32
CA LEU A 61 11.39 -6.57 5.74
C LEU A 61 12.70 -7.33 5.98
N PHE A 62 12.97 -8.41 5.23
CA PHE A 62 14.23 -9.14 5.32
C PHE A 62 15.43 -8.27 4.93
N MET A 63 15.22 -7.32 4.04
CA MET A 63 16.28 -6.40 3.59
C MET A 63 16.62 -5.35 4.65
N LEU A 64 15.73 -5.12 5.61
CA LEU A 64 15.91 -4.18 6.73
C LEU A 64 16.49 -4.85 7.99
N ARG A 65 16.82 -6.15 7.93
CA ARG A 65 17.32 -6.96 9.06
C ARG A 65 18.60 -6.42 9.74
N GLU A 66 19.37 -5.59 9.03
CA GLU A 66 20.60 -5.00 9.52
C GLU A 66 20.36 -3.74 10.39
N SER A 67 19.11 -3.41 10.68
CA SER A 67 18.76 -2.32 11.60
C SER A 67 19.45 -2.52 12.95
N THR A 68 19.92 -1.44 13.57
CA THR A 68 20.52 -1.44 14.91
C THR A 68 19.48 -1.50 16.04
N ARG A 69 18.21 -1.42 15.71
CA ARG A 69 17.07 -1.46 16.63
C ARG A 69 15.97 -2.37 16.05
N PRO A 70 15.09 -2.94 16.90
CA PRO A 70 13.92 -3.65 16.40
C PRO A 70 13.11 -2.79 15.43
N LEU A 71 12.66 -3.40 14.33
CA LEU A 71 11.76 -2.73 13.38
C LEU A 71 10.41 -2.52 14.06
N ARG A 72 9.98 -1.27 14.16
CA ARG A 72 8.64 -0.93 14.64
C ARG A 72 7.66 -1.16 13.51
N VAL A 73 6.73 -2.09 13.71
CA VAL A 73 5.79 -2.50 12.65
C VAL A 73 4.35 -2.37 13.14
N TRP A 74 3.60 -1.47 12.52
CA TRP A 74 2.15 -1.34 12.70
C TRP A 74 1.44 -2.30 11.76
N CYS A 75 0.66 -3.19 12.29
CA CYS A 75 -0.19 -4.11 11.53
C CYS A 75 -1.37 -4.59 12.40
N THR A 76 -2.40 -5.11 11.73
CA THR A 76 -3.54 -5.75 12.39
C THR A 76 -3.12 -7.04 13.10
N ASP A 77 -4.00 -7.61 13.91
CA ASP A 77 -3.76 -8.89 14.58
C ASP A 77 -3.69 -10.04 13.56
N GLU A 78 -4.52 -9.97 12.52
CA GLU A 78 -4.60 -10.92 11.42
C GLU A 78 -3.30 -10.95 10.62
N VAL A 79 -2.82 -9.79 10.19
CA VAL A 79 -1.53 -9.67 9.48
C VAL A 79 -0.37 -10.13 10.36
N CYS A 80 -0.39 -9.80 11.64
CA CYS A 80 0.62 -10.28 12.58
C CYS A 80 0.63 -11.81 12.67
N ALA A 81 -0.55 -12.44 12.76
CA ALA A 81 -0.67 -13.89 12.81
C ALA A 81 -0.15 -14.56 11.53
N ASP A 82 -0.44 -14.00 10.37
CA ASP A 82 0.06 -14.45 9.07
C ASP A 82 1.58 -14.39 9.00
N LEU A 83 2.19 -13.28 9.46
CA LEU A 83 3.63 -13.06 9.43
C LEU A 83 4.40 -13.76 10.56
N MET A 84 3.69 -14.35 11.50
CA MET A 84 4.26 -15.23 12.52
C MET A 84 4.23 -16.71 12.12
N ARG A 85 3.30 -17.14 11.27
CA ARG A 85 3.01 -18.54 11.00
C ARG A 85 3.08 -18.92 9.51
N GLY A 86 2.25 -18.32 8.68
CA GLY A 86 2.11 -18.66 7.26
C GLY A 86 3.31 -18.23 6.44
N ASN A 87 3.74 -16.98 6.62
CA ASN A 87 5.01 -16.42 6.12
C ASN A 87 5.81 -15.92 7.33
N PRO A 88 6.65 -16.73 7.98
CA PRO A 88 7.18 -16.45 9.31
C PRO A 88 8.29 -15.38 9.33
N VAL A 89 8.13 -14.29 8.57
CA VAL A 89 9.11 -13.20 8.47
C VAL A 89 9.40 -12.58 9.84
N PHE A 90 8.39 -12.41 10.70
CA PHE A 90 8.59 -11.88 12.05
C PHE A 90 9.39 -12.85 12.93
N ALA A 91 9.12 -14.16 12.81
CA ALA A 91 9.86 -15.16 13.56
C ALA A 91 11.33 -15.21 13.12
N VAL A 92 11.61 -15.12 11.82
CA VAL A 92 12.98 -15.06 11.29
C VAL A 92 13.71 -13.81 11.76
N LEU A 93 13.08 -12.64 11.68
CA LEU A 93 13.70 -11.36 12.06
C LEU A 93 14.04 -11.26 13.55
N ARG A 94 13.43 -12.07 14.43
CA ARG A 94 13.84 -12.18 15.84
C ARG A 94 15.29 -12.62 16.03
N HIS A 95 15.86 -13.31 15.05
CA HIS A 95 17.27 -13.75 15.06
C HIS A 95 18.24 -12.66 14.55
N TYR A 96 17.73 -11.52 14.12
CA TYR A 96 18.47 -10.37 13.60
C TYR A 96 18.17 -9.11 14.42
N CYS A 97 17.59 -8.10 13.83
CA CYS A 97 17.25 -6.85 14.54
C CYS A 97 16.04 -6.98 15.48
N GLY A 98 15.17 -7.96 15.25
CA GLY A 98 13.91 -8.11 15.97
C GLY A 98 12.77 -7.25 15.41
N ILE A 99 11.57 -7.47 15.98
CA ILE A 99 10.34 -6.74 15.64
C ILE A 99 9.72 -6.18 16.91
N ASP A 100 9.41 -4.89 16.90
CA ASP A 100 8.56 -4.20 17.87
C ASP A 100 7.18 -3.98 17.23
N ARG A 101 6.29 -4.96 17.40
CA ARG A 101 4.94 -4.91 16.83
C ARG A 101 4.07 -3.88 17.55
N ARG A 102 3.42 -3.03 16.77
CA ARG A 102 2.42 -2.07 17.19
C ARG A 102 1.06 -2.46 16.62
N SER A 103 0.03 -2.52 17.47
CA SER A 103 -1.32 -2.87 17.03
C SER A 103 -1.95 -1.74 16.22
N MET A 104 -2.62 -2.10 15.13
CA MET A 104 -3.39 -1.22 14.28
C MET A 104 -4.80 -1.80 14.15
N SER A 105 -5.82 -1.03 14.54
CA SER A 105 -7.22 -1.46 14.44
C SER A 105 -7.79 -1.12 13.06
N PRO A 106 -8.51 -2.06 12.40
CA PRO A 106 -9.12 -1.83 11.08
C PRO A 106 -10.47 -1.08 11.13
N ASP A 107 -10.82 -0.50 12.28
CA ASP A 107 -12.10 0.16 12.58
C ASP A 107 -12.09 1.68 12.30
N GLY A 108 -11.02 2.21 11.72
CA GLY A 108 -10.85 3.64 11.45
C GLY A 108 -10.39 4.47 12.65
N ARG A 109 -9.98 3.83 13.74
CA ARG A 109 -9.34 4.50 14.87
C ARG A 109 -8.02 5.11 14.43
N GLU A 110 -7.80 6.37 14.84
CA GLU A 110 -6.57 7.09 14.53
C GLU A 110 -5.37 6.55 15.31
N PHE A 111 -4.23 6.51 14.65
CA PHE A 111 -2.94 6.23 15.26
C PHE A 111 -1.83 7.09 14.63
N SER A 112 -0.69 7.16 15.28
CA SER A 112 0.50 7.83 14.78
C SER A 112 1.69 6.86 14.74
N VAL A 113 2.64 7.16 13.86
CA VAL A 113 3.94 6.48 13.82
C VAL A 113 4.94 7.33 14.59
N ASP A 114 5.47 6.76 15.69
CA ASP A 114 6.38 7.48 16.59
C ASP A 114 7.60 8.04 15.82
N GLY A 115 7.78 9.34 15.85
CA GLY A 115 8.85 10.06 15.17
C GLY A 115 8.43 10.70 13.84
N VAL A 116 7.24 10.41 13.31
CA VAL A 116 6.67 11.10 12.13
C VAL A 116 5.71 12.18 12.63
N ALA A 117 6.23 13.37 12.84
CA ALA A 117 5.44 14.48 13.37
C ALA A 117 4.47 15.05 12.33
N GLY A 118 3.31 15.51 12.77
CA GLY A 118 2.34 16.19 11.89
C GLY A 118 1.56 15.27 10.97
N VAL A 119 1.66 13.94 11.13
CA VAL A 119 0.92 12.95 10.34
C VAL A 119 0.15 12.00 11.25
N SER A 120 -1.11 11.78 10.91
CA SER A 120 -1.93 10.73 11.52
C SER A 120 -2.41 9.73 10.48
N PHE A 121 -2.74 8.53 10.95
CA PHE A 121 -3.15 7.39 10.12
C PHE A 121 -4.45 6.80 10.66
N ARG A 122 -5.30 6.31 9.76
CA ARG A 122 -6.44 5.46 10.10
C ARG A 122 -6.46 4.26 9.16
N ALA A 123 -6.68 3.07 9.69
CA ALA A 123 -6.84 1.86 8.90
C ALA A 123 -8.33 1.51 8.78
N LEU A 124 -8.78 1.27 7.57
CA LEU A 124 -10.16 0.89 7.23
C LEU A 124 -10.12 -0.51 6.64
N ALA A 125 -10.87 -1.46 7.20
CA ALA A 125 -10.99 -2.79 6.63
C ALA A 125 -11.48 -2.74 5.18
N VAL A 126 -10.85 -3.52 4.30
CA VAL A 126 -11.26 -3.66 2.89
C VAL A 126 -11.57 -5.11 2.55
N PRO A 127 -12.62 -5.38 1.76
CA PRO A 127 -12.90 -6.72 1.28
C PRO A 127 -11.92 -7.06 0.15
N SER A 128 -10.94 -7.87 0.48
CA SER A 128 -9.98 -8.41 -0.46
C SER A 128 -9.58 -9.83 -0.02
N LYS A 129 -8.83 -10.55 -0.85
CA LYS A 129 -8.33 -11.87 -0.49
C LYS A 129 -7.07 -11.72 0.37
N PRO A 130 -7.02 -12.36 1.56
CA PRO A 130 -5.77 -12.46 2.32
C PRO A 130 -4.70 -13.21 1.54
N ALA A 131 -3.47 -13.19 2.04
CA ALA A 131 -2.37 -13.94 1.43
C ALA A 131 -2.70 -15.44 1.27
N PRO A 132 -2.15 -16.13 0.25
CA PRO A 132 -2.45 -17.55 0.01
C PRO A 132 -2.16 -18.48 1.19
N TYR A 133 -1.25 -18.10 2.07
CA TYR A 133 -0.86 -18.83 3.27
C TYR A 133 -1.64 -18.44 4.54
N SER A 134 -2.53 -17.44 4.43
CA SER A 134 -3.39 -17.04 5.54
C SER A 134 -4.42 -18.12 5.85
N PRO A 135 -4.69 -18.43 7.13
CA PRO A 135 -5.78 -19.32 7.50
C PRO A 135 -7.16 -18.76 7.12
N HIS A 136 -7.24 -17.45 6.88
CA HIS A 136 -8.47 -16.77 6.46
C HIS A 136 -8.67 -16.74 4.95
N ARG A 137 -7.79 -17.40 4.15
CA ARG A 137 -7.82 -17.33 2.67
C ARG A 137 -9.19 -17.58 2.07
N GLU A 138 -9.93 -18.56 2.59
CA GLU A 138 -11.25 -18.94 2.07
C GLU A 138 -12.42 -18.28 2.83
N ALA A 139 -12.14 -17.68 3.99
CA ALA A 139 -13.11 -16.95 4.80
C ALA A 139 -12.48 -15.65 5.34
N PRO A 140 -12.29 -14.63 4.47
CA PRO A 140 -11.66 -13.38 4.85
C PRO A 140 -12.36 -12.69 6.02
N VAL A 141 -11.59 -12.12 6.93
CA VAL A 141 -12.09 -11.38 8.09
C VAL A 141 -11.61 -9.92 8.05
N ALA A 142 -12.28 -9.07 8.82
CA ALA A 142 -11.87 -7.67 8.96
C ALA A 142 -10.45 -7.61 9.55
N GLY A 143 -9.55 -6.89 8.87
CA GLY A 143 -8.15 -6.77 9.29
C GLY A 143 -7.16 -7.59 8.45
N ASP A 144 -7.61 -8.57 7.65
CA ASP A 144 -6.72 -9.25 6.70
C ASP A 144 -6.12 -8.28 5.67
N ASN A 145 -6.92 -7.28 5.26
CA ASN A 145 -6.52 -6.21 4.34
C ASN A 145 -7.11 -4.89 4.82
N VAL A 146 -6.34 -3.81 4.70
CA VAL A 146 -6.81 -2.47 5.06
C VAL A 146 -6.41 -1.43 4.02
N ALA A 147 -7.24 -0.40 3.88
CA ALA A 147 -6.85 0.87 3.29
C ALA A 147 -6.33 1.80 4.38
N LEU A 148 -5.40 2.69 4.05
CA LEU A 148 -4.92 3.72 4.97
C LEU A 148 -5.44 5.09 4.54
N VAL A 149 -5.93 5.84 5.51
CA VAL A 149 -6.12 7.29 5.41
C VAL A 149 -4.92 7.93 6.09
N ILE A 150 -4.17 8.71 5.34
CA ILE A 150 -2.96 9.42 5.78
C ILE A 150 -3.31 10.89 5.80
N ARG A 151 -3.24 11.53 6.96
CA ARG A 151 -3.70 12.90 7.16
C ARG A 151 -2.59 13.80 7.69
N ASP A 152 -2.38 14.93 7.05
CA ASP A 152 -1.64 16.05 7.64
C ASP A 152 -2.48 16.68 8.74
N THR A 153 -1.98 16.67 9.96
CA THR A 153 -2.72 17.17 11.14
C THR A 153 -2.80 18.69 11.19
N THR A 154 -1.99 19.41 10.40
CA THR A 154 -1.97 20.87 10.31
C THR A 154 -2.98 21.37 9.27
N THR A 155 -2.87 20.86 8.05
CA THR A 155 -3.73 21.28 6.93
C THR A 155 -5.06 20.55 6.89
N GLN A 156 -5.18 19.43 7.60
CA GLN A 156 -6.30 18.47 7.58
C GLN A 156 -6.50 17.79 6.21
N ARG A 157 -5.61 18.03 5.25
CA ARG A 157 -5.66 17.32 3.97
C ARG A 157 -5.26 15.87 4.15
N ALA A 158 -5.86 14.99 3.37
CA ALA A 158 -5.62 13.56 3.48
C ALA A 158 -5.34 12.91 2.14
N ALA A 159 -4.55 11.83 2.17
CA ALA A 159 -4.48 10.85 1.09
C ALA A 159 -5.12 9.54 1.54
N VAL A 160 -5.71 8.83 0.58
CA VAL A 160 -6.14 7.43 0.76
C VAL A 160 -5.20 6.53 -0.02
N TYR A 161 -4.67 5.51 0.65
CA TYR A 161 -3.81 4.50 0.07
C TYR A 161 -4.46 3.12 0.22
N ALA A 162 -4.77 2.47 -0.91
CA ALA A 162 -5.39 1.15 -0.95
C ALA A 162 -4.88 0.36 -2.17
N PRO A 163 -3.71 -0.30 -2.08
CA PRO A 163 -3.07 -1.00 -3.19
C PRO A 163 -3.75 -2.31 -3.57
N GLY A 164 -4.57 -2.88 -2.68
CA GLY A 164 -5.36 -4.07 -2.90
C GLY A 164 -6.81 -3.85 -2.46
N LEU A 165 -7.72 -3.72 -3.42
CA LEU A 165 -9.13 -3.44 -3.18
C LEU A 165 -10.02 -4.35 -4.04
N GLY A 166 -10.60 -5.39 -3.44
CA GLY A 166 -11.46 -6.35 -4.15
C GLY A 166 -12.86 -5.80 -4.47
N ALA A 167 -13.38 -4.93 -3.61
CA ALA A 167 -14.66 -4.25 -3.83
C ALA A 167 -14.68 -2.92 -3.07
N MET A 168 -15.40 -1.94 -3.62
CA MET A 168 -15.59 -0.65 -2.95
C MET A 168 -16.54 -0.79 -1.76
N GLN A 169 -16.13 -0.28 -0.61
CA GLN A 169 -16.94 -0.18 0.60
C GLN A 169 -17.25 1.27 0.96
N GLU A 170 -18.35 1.48 1.69
CA GLU A 170 -18.83 2.81 2.08
C GLU A 170 -17.77 3.61 2.85
N ALA A 171 -17.10 2.98 3.82
CA ALA A 171 -16.08 3.65 4.63
C ALA A 171 -14.87 4.11 3.80
N VAL A 172 -14.40 3.26 2.86
CA VAL A 172 -13.30 3.61 1.95
C VAL A 172 -13.75 4.68 0.96
N TRP A 173 -14.94 4.53 0.38
CA TRP A 173 -15.50 5.50 -0.54
C TRP A 173 -15.66 6.88 0.10
N GLY A 174 -16.23 6.94 1.31
CA GLY A 174 -16.33 8.20 2.07
C GLY A 174 -14.97 8.85 2.30
N ALA A 175 -13.97 8.07 2.69
CA ALA A 175 -12.61 8.57 2.86
C ALA A 175 -12.01 9.10 1.54
N MET A 176 -12.25 8.41 0.41
CA MET A 176 -11.79 8.87 -0.92
C MET A 176 -12.44 10.17 -1.35
N GLN A 177 -13.72 10.37 -1.04
CA GLN A 177 -14.45 11.61 -1.40
C GLN A 177 -13.90 12.85 -0.65
N GLU A 178 -13.37 12.65 0.55
CA GLU A 178 -12.76 13.71 1.37
C GLU A 178 -11.26 13.90 1.08
N ALA A 179 -10.64 13.00 0.33
CA ALA A 179 -9.21 13.01 0.11
C ALA A 179 -8.77 14.04 -0.93
N ALA A 180 -7.61 14.67 -0.70
CA ALA A 180 -6.91 15.47 -1.68
C ALA A 180 -6.18 14.62 -2.73
N CYS A 181 -5.82 13.39 -2.35
CA CYS A 181 -5.15 12.42 -3.22
C CYS A 181 -5.61 11.00 -2.90
N VAL A 182 -5.73 10.17 -3.92
CA VAL A 182 -5.96 8.72 -3.78
C VAL A 182 -4.88 7.94 -4.53
N LEU A 183 -4.21 7.00 -3.83
CA LEU A 183 -3.33 6.00 -4.41
C LEU A 183 -4.04 4.66 -4.30
N ILE A 184 -4.59 4.18 -5.39
CA ILE A 184 -5.55 3.10 -5.41
C ILE A 184 -5.10 1.94 -6.29
N ASP A 185 -5.63 0.77 -6.04
CA ASP A 185 -5.37 -0.48 -6.74
C ASP A 185 -5.38 -0.32 -8.27
N GLY A 186 -4.25 -0.55 -8.89
CA GLY A 186 -4.01 -0.50 -10.32
C GLY A 186 -3.64 -1.86 -10.91
N THR A 187 -3.89 -2.97 -10.20
CA THR A 187 -3.34 -4.29 -10.53
C THR A 187 -3.74 -4.76 -11.92
N PHE A 188 -5.01 -4.76 -12.27
CA PHE A 188 -5.49 -5.29 -13.54
C PHE A 188 -6.35 -4.29 -14.30
N TRP A 189 -6.17 -4.24 -15.63
CA TRP A 189 -7.02 -3.44 -16.51
C TRP A 189 -8.42 -4.04 -16.67
N THR A 190 -8.49 -5.34 -17.02
CA THR A 190 -9.77 -6.08 -17.15
C THR A 190 -9.86 -7.19 -16.11
N ASP A 191 -11.10 -7.63 -15.83
CA ASP A 191 -11.33 -8.71 -14.87
C ASP A 191 -10.74 -10.05 -15.34
N ASP A 192 -10.74 -10.30 -16.63
CA ASP A 192 -10.27 -11.53 -17.28
C ASP A 192 -8.82 -11.44 -17.80
N GLU A 193 -8.06 -10.41 -17.49
CA GLU A 193 -6.71 -10.14 -18.03
C GLU A 193 -5.79 -11.37 -17.95
N MET A 194 -5.67 -11.96 -16.76
CA MET A 194 -4.82 -13.14 -16.55
C MET A 194 -5.36 -14.40 -17.24
N VAL A 195 -6.69 -14.51 -17.38
CA VAL A 195 -7.34 -15.64 -18.06
C VAL A 195 -7.11 -15.56 -19.56
N THR A 196 -7.30 -14.38 -20.14
CA THR A 196 -7.09 -14.11 -21.56
C THR A 196 -5.64 -14.36 -21.99
N LEU A 197 -4.68 -14.04 -21.10
CA LEU A 197 -3.25 -14.30 -21.32
C LEU A 197 -2.83 -15.75 -21.04
N GLY A 198 -3.76 -16.61 -20.57
CA GLY A 198 -3.47 -18.01 -20.25
C GLY A 198 -2.58 -18.20 -19.01
N LEU A 199 -2.44 -17.19 -18.14
CA LEU A 199 -1.60 -17.19 -16.97
C LEU A 199 -2.31 -17.62 -15.69
N SER A 200 -3.65 -17.55 -15.66
CA SER A 200 -4.48 -17.93 -14.52
C SER A 200 -5.82 -18.49 -15.01
N ARG A 201 -6.52 -19.22 -14.13
CA ARG A 201 -7.92 -19.58 -14.31
C ARG A 201 -8.87 -18.66 -13.54
N LYS A 202 -8.31 -17.72 -12.73
CA LYS A 202 -9.07 -16.83 -11.85
C LYS A 202 -9.13 -15.44 -12.43
N HIS A 203 -10.28 -14.83 -12.28
CA HIS A 203 -10.52 -13.42 -12.57
C HIS A 203 -9.91 -12.51 -11.49
N ALA A 204 -9.72 -11.22 -11.81
CA ALA A 204 -9.15 -10.23 -10.90
C ALA A 204 -9.94 -10.14 -9.58
N ARG A 205 -11.27 -10.10 -9.65
CA ARG A 205 -12.16 -10.06 -8.47
C ARG A 205 -12.05 -11.31 -7.59
N GLU A 206 -11.82 -12.47 -8.18
CA GLU A 206 -11.64 -13.73 -7.44
C GLU A 206 -10.33 -13.78 -6.65
N ILE A 207 -9.34 -12.99 -7.04
CA ILE A 207 -8.05 -12.90 -6.35
C ILE A 207 -7.90 -11.62 -5.51
N GLY A 208 -8.97 -10.81 -5.42
CA GLY A 208 -9.06 -9.71 -4.48
C GLY A 208 -8.76 -8.33 -5.05
N HIS A 209 -8.85 -8.16 -6.38
CA HIS A 209 -8.61 -6.88 -7.06
C HIS A 209 -9.80 -6.43 -7.88
N LEU A 210 -10.21 -5.19 -7.69
CA LEU A 210 -11.21 -4.54 -8.53
C LEU A 210 -10.56 -4.13 -9.86
N PRO A 211 -11.01 -4.65 -11.04
CA PRO A 211 -10.42 -4.26 -12.30
C PRO A 211 -10.64 -2.78 -12.57
N GLN A 212 -9.76 -2.18 -13.35
CA GLN A 212 -9.86 -0.76 -13.68
C GLN A 212 -11.00 -0.46 -14.62
N SER A 213 -11.14 -1.23 -15.68
CA SER A 213 -12.18 -1.06 -16.71
C SER A 213 -13.39 -1.96 -16.48
N GLY A 214 -14.39 -1.79 -17.35
CA GLY A 214 -15.65 -2.53 -17.28
C GLY A 214 -16.64 -1.94 -16.26
N SER A 215 -17.84 -2.51 -16.26
CA SER A 215 -18.94 -2.06 -15.39
C SER A 215 -18.60 -2.23 -13.92
N GLY A 216 -18.75 -1.18 -13.12
CA GLY A 216 -18.39 -1.13 -11.71
C GLY A 216 -16.88 -1.22 -11.46
N GLY A 217 -16.05 -0.96 -12.47
CA GLY A 217 -14.60 -0.92 -12.37
C GLY A 217 -14.08 0.34 -11.65
N MET A 218 -12.79 0.35 -11.33
CA MET A 218 -12.15 1.42 -10.57
C MET A 218 -12.28 2.78 -11.27
N LEU A 219 -12.20 2.83 -12.60
CA LEU A 219 -12.31 4.08 -13.37
C LEU A 219 -13.67 4.77 -13.18
N GLU A 220 -14.77 4.02 -13.04
CA GLU A 220 -16.09 4.59 -12.75
C GLU A 220 -16.12 5.25 -11.36
N TRP A 221 -15.48 4.64 -10.37
CA TRP A 221 -15.38 5.21 -9.03
C TRP A 221 -14.50 6.47 -9.00
N LEU A 222 -13.34 6.42 -9.65
CA LEU A 222 -12.42 7.55 -9.70
C LEU A 222 -13.03 8.78 -10.40
N GLN A 223 -13.87 8.58 -11.42
CA GLN A 223 -14.56 9.68 -12.10
C GLN A 223 -15.60 10.41 -11.26
N ARG A 224 -16.11 9.76 -10.22
CA ARG A 224 -17.10 10.34 -9.31
C ARG A 224 -16.47 11.21 -8.21
N LEU A 225 -15.13 11.18 -8.08
CA LEU A 225 -14.40 12.02 -7.14
C LEU A 225 -14.37 13.49 -7.62
N SER A 226 -14.18 14.39 -6.67
CA SER A 226 -14.01 15.82 -6.95
C SER A 226 -12.91 16.04 -8.01
N PRO A 227 -13.06 16.96 -8.95
CA PRO A 227 -12.01 17.32 -9.90
C PRO A 227 -10.68 17.72 -9.25
N GLY A 228 -10.73 18.25 -8.02
CA GLY A 228 -9.54 18.62 -7.24
C GLY A 228 -8.81 17.44 -6.57
N THR A 229 -9.40 16.25 -6.57
CA THR A 229 -8.76 15.04 -6.01
C THR A 229 -7.76 14.48 -7.02
N ARG A 230 -6.49 14.39 -6.65
CA ARG A 230 -5.46 13.72 -7.44
C ARG A 230 -5.69 12.20 -7.41
N ARG A 231 -5.68 11.56 -8.57
CA ARG A 231 -6.06 10.15 -8.74
C ARG A 231 -4.87 9.39 -9.31
N ILE A 232 -4.33 8.46 -8.54
CA ILE A 232 -3.10 7.73 -8.88
C ILE A 232 -3.35 6.24 -8.76
N LEU A 233 -3.05 5.48 -9.81
CA LEU A 233 -3.02 4.02 -9.79
C LEU A 233 -1.64 3.57 -9.30
N ILE A 234 -1.62 2.65 -8.34
CA ILE A 234 -0.42 2.03 -7.78
C ILE A 234 -0.59 0.51 -7.79
N HIS A 235 0.45 -0.26 -7.49
CA HIS A 235 0.36 -1.73 -7.44
C HIS A 235 -0.04 -2.35 -8.78
N VAL A 236 0.65 -1.96 -9.85
CA VAL A 236 0.32 -2.38 -11.22
C VAL A 236 0.99 -3.71 -11.55
N ASN A 237 0.19 -4.72 -11.93
CA ASN A 237 0.72 -6.01 -12.35
C ASN A 237 1.49 -5.89 -13.68
N ASN A 238 2.48 -6.76 -13.87
CA ASN A 238 3.33 -6.78 -15.07
C ASN A 238 2.59 -7.15 -16.36
N THR A 239 1.37 -7.68 -16.26
CA THR A 239 0.49 -7.96 -17.41
C THR A 239 -0.38 -6.78 -17.82
N ASN A 240 -0.50 -5.77 -16.95
CA ASN A 240 -1.40 -4.65 -17.17
C ASN A 240 -0.90 -3.75 -18.31
N PRO A 241 -1.71 -3.52 -19.37
CA PRO A 241 -1.30 -2.73 -20.52
C PRO A 241 -0.95 -1.28 -20.21
N ILE A 242 -1.37 -0.73 -19.04
CA ILE A 242 -1.04 0.65 -18.66
C ILE A 242 0.47 0.86 -18.36
N LEU A 243 1.26 -0.21 -18.26
CA LEU A 243 2.71 -0.12 -18.13
C LEU A 243 3.38 0.32 -19.43
N ASP A 244 2.76 0.04 -20.57
CA ASP A 244 3.17 0.59 -21.86
C ASP A 244 2.61 2.01 -22.00
N GLU A 245 3.51 3.00 -22.05
CA GLU A 245 3.14 4.42 -22.12
C GLU A 245 2.43 4.77 -23.43
N ASP A 246 2.63 3.98 -24.48
CA ASP A 246 2.00 4.17 -25.79
C ASP A 246 0.70 3.38 -25.94
N SER A 247 0.25 2.65 -24.93
CA SER A 247 -0.97 1.86 -24.96
C SER A 247 -2.24 2.73 -25.01
N ARG A 248 -3.30 2.17 -25.56
CA ARG A 248 -4.63 2.83 -25.58
C ARG A 248 -5.17 3.02 -24.17
N GLU A 249 -4.89 2.09 -23.29
CA GLU A 249 -5.26 2.07 -21.88
C GLU A 249 -4.56 3.20 -21.12
N ARG A 250 -3.26 3.44 -21.39
CA ARG A 250 -2.54 4.57 -20.83
C ARG A 250 -3.09 5.90 -21.34
N ALA A 251 -3.38 6.01 -22.62
CA ALA A 251 -4.02 7.19 -23.21
C ALA A 251 -5.43 7.46 -22.61
N GLU A 252 -6.17 6.40 -22.28
CA GLU A 252 -7.47 6.49 -21.60
C GLU A 252 -7.32 7.11 -20.21
N LEU A 253 -6.33 6.66 -19.41
CA LEU A 253 -6.05 7.23 -18.09
C LEU A 253 -5.70 8.72 -18.17
N THR A 254 -4.84 9.09 -19.12
CA THR A 254 -4.46 10.49 -19.37
C THR A 254 -5.67 11.37 -19.68
N ARG A 255 -6.57 10.91 -20.56
CA ARG A 255 -7.80 11.64 -20.89
C ARG A 255 -8.74 11.83 -19.69
N ARG A 256 -8.69 10.90 -18.72
CA ARG A 256 -9.49 10.96 -17.49
C ARG A 256 -8.80 11.72 -16.35
N GLY A 257 -7.58 12.19 -16.55
CA GLY A 257 -6.78 12.85 -15.50
C GLY A 257 -6.39 11.89 -14.37
N ILE A 258 -6.10 10.62 -14.73
CA ILE A 258 -5.66 9.59 -13.80
C ILE A 258 -4.18 9.31 -14.09
N GLU A 259 -3.37 9.36 -13.05
CA GLU A 259 -1.94 9.12 -13.10
C GLU A 259 -1.62 7.65 -12.81
N VAL A 260 -0.46 7.20 -13.25
CA VAL A 260 0.13 5.92 -12.84
C VAL A 260 1.38 6.24 -12.02
N ALA A 261 1.49 5.70 -10.82
CA ALA A 261 2.62 5.93 -9.93
C ALA A 261 3.94 5.45 -10.57
N TRP A 262 5.05 6.06 -10.20
CA TRP A 262 6.40 5.63 -10.55
C TRP A 262 7.31 5.76 -9.31
N ASP A 263 8.44 5.05 -9.31
CA ASP A 263 9.42 5.13 -8.23
C ASP A 263 10.03 6.55 -8.18
N GLY A 264 9.96 7.17 -7.01
CA GLY A 264 10.40 8.56 -6.81
C GLY A 264 9.32 9.62 -7.06
N MET A 265 8.03 9.22 -7.29
CA MET A 265 6.93 10.16 -7.35
C MET A 265 6.73 10.85 -6.01
N GLU A 266 6.73 12.18 -6.01
CA GLU A 266 6.48 12.99 -4.83
C GLU A 266 5.05 13.53 -4.81
N ILE A 267 4.42 13.48 -3.63
CA ILE A 267 3.04 13.94 -3.41
C ILE A 267 3.02 14.79 -2.15
N ALA A 268 2.72 16.08 -2.29
CA ALA A 268 2.48 17.00 -1.19
C ALA A 268 0.97 17.11 -0.89
N LEU A 269 0.60 17.08 0.39
CA LEU A 269 -0.77 17.25 0.87
C LEU A 269 -1.02 18.63 1.42
#